data_2953e777f590ac4080941d3d062958fc
#
_entry.id   2953e777f590ac4080941d3d062958fc
#
_cell.length_a   1.000
_cell.length_b   1.000
_cell.length_c   1.000
_cell.angle_alpha   90.00
_cell.angle_beta   90.00
_cell.angle_gamma   90.00
#
_symmetry.space_group_name_H-M   'P 1'
#
loop_
_entity.id
_entity.type
_entity.pdbx_description
1 polymer ?
#
loop_
_entity_poly.entity_id
_entity_poly.type
_entity_poly.pdbx_seq_one_letter_code
_entity_poly.pdbx_strand_id
1 'polypeptide(L)'
;MKSIRITDVAPRDGLQAESFPVSTQDKARLVNLVEKTGVAEVEVSSFVSPKWIPQLGDAAELFGLLAPTKPEGLVYSALVPNERGLLSAIEVNRAARQNHGIERLIDKVSVFTAASEGFALKNTNATIEETLVRFEPVVADAHEHGLMVRGYISCIVQCPFDGVINPEAVGDVITELLAMGVDEIDLGDTIGAATPETIEPVIMEAIDRLDGNSTNSFGDPTLTLHLHDTFGHASECVKMGLDLGVRSFDSAAGGLGGCPYASTETSRAPGNISTTALSEAIRQAGYSTAIDPDALLEASNYASGLIG
;
A
#
# COMPACT_ATOMS: atom_id res chain seq x y z
N MET A 1 7.25 23.58 -5.35
CA MET A 1 7.86 22.26 -5.15
C MET A 1 6.75 21.24 -5.30
N LYS A 2 6.94 20.14 -6.05
CA LYS A 2 5.94 19.07 -6.08
C LYS A 2 5.89 18.46 -4.68
N SER A 3 4.71 18.38 -4.08
CA SER A 3 4.50 17.76 -2.77
C SER A 3 4.81 16.26 -2.87
N ILE A 4 5.44 15.70 -1.85
CA ILE A 4 5.58 14.25 -1.72
C ILE A 4 4.22 13.68 -1.32
N ARG A 5 3.77 12.65 -2.04
CA ARG A 5 2.54 11.92 -1.75
C ARG A 5 2.82 10.86 -0.68
N ILE A 6 1.97 10.76 0.29
CA ILE A 6 2.04 9.74 1.35
C ILE A 6 0.71 9.01 1.38
N THR A 7 0.78 7.68 1.29
CA THR A 7 -0.34 6.78 1.57
C THR A 7 -0.13 6.17 2.95
N ASP A 8 -1.16 6.21 3.79
CA ASP A 8 -1.11 5.48 5.06
C ASP A 8 -1.82 4.14 4.92
N VAL A 9 -1.08 3.07 5.17
CA VAL A 9 -1.55 1.69 5.05
C VAL A 9 -1.83 1.03 6.41
N ALA A 10 -1.78 1.78 7.51
CA ALA A 10 -2.00 1.24 8.85
C ALA A 10 -3.32 0.47 8.98
N PRO A 11 -4.46 0.95 8.43
CA PRO A 11 -5.74 0.24 8.59
C PRO A 11 -5.82 -1.08 7.82
N ARG A 12 -5.07 -1.21 6.71
CA ARG A 12 -5.05 -2.44 5.90
C ARG A 12 -3.83 -3.29 6.22
N ASP A 13 -2.66 -2.89 5.73
CA ASP A 13 -1.42 -3.67 5.87
C ASP A 13 -0.97 -3.74 7.32
N GLY A 14 -1.05 -2.61 8.00
CA GLY A 14 -0.69 -2.50 9.40
C GLY A 14 -1.46 -3.45 10.31
N LEU A 15 -2.77 -3.64 10.09
CA LEU A 15 -3.61 -4.52 10.89
C LEU A 15 -3.69 -5.95 10.37
N GLN A 16 -3.28 -6.21 9.11
CA GLN A 16 -3.50 -7.50 8.45
C GLN A 16 -2.92 -8.69 9.22
N ALA A 17 -1.74 -8.54 9.80
CA ALA A 17 -1.02 -9.60 10.51
C ALA A 17 -1.35 -9.65 12.02
N GLU A 18 -2.28 -8.81 12.52
CA GLU A 18 -2.60 -8.77 13.93
C GLU A 18 -3.37 -10.02 14.36
N SER A 19 -2.91 -10.63 15.46
CA SER A 19 -3.51 -11.83 16.00
C SER A 19 -4.80 -11.58 16.79
N PHE A 20 -5.00 -10.33 17.25
CA PHE A 20 -6.20 -9.93 17.98
C PHE A 20 -7.18 -9.24 17.03
N PRO A 21 -8.47 -9.62 17.05
CA PRO A 21 -9.47 -8.97 16.22
C PRO A 21 -9.69 -7.53 16.69
N VAL A 22 -9.44 -6.58 15.80
CA VAL A 22 -9.76 -5.17 15.99
C VAL A 22 -11.21 -4.94 15.53
N SER A 23 -12.02 -4.26 16.33
CA SER A 23 -13.42 -4.01 15.96
C SER A 23 -13.53 -3.08 14.74
N THR A 24 -14.61 -3.19 13.96
CA THR A 24 -14.87 -2.32 12.82
C THR A 24 -14.93 -0.85 13.25
N GLN A 25 -15.46 -0.56 14.44
CA GLN A 25 -15.53 0.79 15.01
C GLN A 25 -14.14 1.34 15.34
N ASP A 26 -13.25 0.51 15.88
CA ASP A 26 -11.87 0.93 16.17
C ASP A 26 -11.08 1.16 14.88
N LYS A 27 -11.28 0.33 13.85
CA LYS A 27 -10.71 0.56 12.51
C LYS A 27 -11.23 1.88 11.90
N ALA A 28 -12.53 2.12 11.96
CA ALA A 28 -13.12 3.38 11.49
C ALA A 28 -12.55 4.58 12.24
N ARG A 29 -12.35 4.47 13.55
CA ARG A 29 -11.70 5.52 14.34
C ARG A 29 -10.23 5.72 13.94
N LEU A 30 -9.49 4.65 13.68
CA LEU A 30 -8.12 4.74 13.17
C LEU A 30 -8.08 5.51 11.86
N VAL A 31 -8.92 5.13 10.88
CA VAL A 31 -9.02 5.83 9.59
C VAL A 31 -9.33 7.31 9.80
N ASN A 32 -10.36 7.64 10.61
CA ASN A 32 -10.75 9.03 10.91
C ASN A 32 -9.64 9.85 11.60
N LEU A 33 -8.71 9.22 12.31
CA LEU A 33 -7.54 9.89 12.87
C LEU A 33 -6.46 10.09 11.81
N VAL A 34 -6.20 9.07 10.99
CA VAL A 34 -5.24 9.13 9.89
C VAL A 34 -5.62 10.18 8.85
N GLU A 35 -6.90 10.33 8.51
CA GLU A 35 -7.41 11.36 7.58
C GLU A 35 -6.98 12.78 7.96
N LYS A 36 -6.89 13.06 9.26
CA LYS A 36 -6.53 14.40 9.78
C LYS A 36 -5.04 14.69 9.68
N THR A 37 -4.24 13.67 9.41
CA THR A 37 -2.77 13.82 9.40
C THR A 37 -2.23 14.54 8.19
N GLY A 38 -3.03 14.73 7.14
CA GLY A 38 -2.61 15.34 5.89
C GLY A 38 -2.00 14.37 4.88
N VAL A 39 -2.18 13.06 5.07
CA VAL A 39 -1.88 12.05 4.03
C VAL A 39 -2.76 12.26 2.80
N ALA A 40 -2.25 11.91 1.64
CA ALA A 40 -2.99 12.03 0.38
C ALA A 40 -3.94 10.84 0.13
N GLU A 41 -3.65 9.72 0.77
CA GLU A 41 -4.39 8.46 0.57
C GLU A 41 -4.39 7.64 1.85
N VAL A 42 -5.47 6.90 2.07
CA VAL A 42 -5.56 5.86 3.11
C VAL A 42 -5.97 4.55 2.43
N GLU A 43 -5.13 3.52 2.56
CA GLU A 43 -5.56 2.17 2.19
C GLU A 43 -6.37 1.57 3.35
N VAL A 44 -7.69 1.65 3.20
CA VAL A 44 -8.66 1.45 4.30
C VAL A 44 -8.79 -0.02 4.69
N SER A 45 -8.84 -0.92 3.70
CA SER A 45 -9.09 -2.34 3.96
C SER A 45 -8.77 -3.20 2.71
N SER A 46 -9.16 -4.48 2.77
CA SER A 46 -9.06 -5.41 1.66
C SER A 46 -10.34 -6.23 1.52
N PHE A 47 -10.74 -6.49 0.27
CA PHE A 47 -11.83 -7.43 -0.07
C PHE A 47 -11.33 -8.87 -0.25
N VAL A 48 -10.34 -9.26 0.52
CA VAL A 48 -9.87 -10.65 0.62
C VAL A 48 -10.90 -11.51 1.34
N SER A 49 -10.88 -12.81 1.05
CA SER A 49 -11.78 -13.73 1.75
C SER A 49 -11.52 -13.74 3.27
N PRO A 50 -12.54 -13.56 4.13
CA PRO A 50 -12.41 -13.64 5.59
C PRO A 50 -11.88 -14.98 6.11
N LYS A 51 -11.93 -16.04 5.25
CA LYS A 51 -11.34 -17.33 5.59
C LYS A 51 -9.81 -17.29 5.56
N TRP A 52 -9.24 -16.39 4.78
CA TRP A 52 -7.78 -16.21 4.66
C TRP A 52 -7.28 -15.16 5.64
N ILE A 53 -7.96 -14.01 5.69
CA ILE A 53 -7.60 -12.89 6.56
C ILE A 53 -8.87 -12.43 7.31
N PRO A 54 -9.20 -13.07 8.43
CA PRO A 54 -10.39 -12.73 9.22
C PRO A 54 -10.40 -11.26 9.66
N GLN A 55 -9.22 -10.69 9.93
CA GLN A 55 -9.04 -9.33 10.38
C GLN A 55 -9.62 -8.28 9.41
N LEU A 56 -9.64 -8.56 8.11
CA LEU A 56 -10.12 -7.65 7.07
C LEU A 56 -11.50 -8.04 6.52
N GLY A 57 -12.19 -9.00 7.18
CA GLY A 57 -13.47 -9.54 6.71
C GLY A 57 -14.65 -8.58 6.80
N ASP A 58 -14.48 -7.45 7.45
CA ASP A 58 -15.47 -6.40 7.69
C ASP A 58 -15.35 -5.19 6.73
N ALA A 59 -14.60 -5.31 5.65
CA ALA A 59 -14.30 -4.20 4.73
C ALA A 59 -15.54 -3.41 4.29
N ALA A 60 -16.60 -4.07 3.85
CA ALA A 60 -17.83 -3.40 3.40
C ALA A 60 -18.51 -2.60 4.52
N GLU A 61 -18.54 -3.14 5.75
CA GLU A 61 -19.08 -2.45 6.93
C GLU A 61 -18.22 -1.24 7.28
N LEU A 62 -16.88 -1.40 7.28
CA LEU A 62 -15.94 -0.32 7.56
C LEU A 62 -16.11 0.84 6.61
N PHE A 63 -16.14 0.60 5.30
CA PHE A 63 -16.39 1.65 4.31
C PHE A 63 -17.77 2.30 4.50
N GLY A 64 -18.80 1.51 4.89
CA GLY A 64 -20.12 2.03 5.19
C GLY A 64 -20.13 3.01 6.38
N LEU A 65 -19.32 2.76 7.41
CA LEU A 65 -19.14 3.67 8.55
C LEU A 65 -18.39 4.96 8.16
N LEU A 66 -17.46 4.88 7.22
CA LEU A 66 -16.64 6.02 6.77
C LEU A 66 -17.35 6.89 5.74
N ALA A 67 -18.33 6.36 5.01
CA ALA A 67 -18.99 7.08 3.93
C ALA A 67 -19.50 8.48 4.33
N PRO A 68 -20.19 8.68 5.48
CA PRO A 68 -20.72 10.00 5.84
C PRO A 68 -19.66 11.07 6.10
N THR A 69 -18.41 10.68 6.36
CA THR A 69 -17.34 11.57 6.87
C THR A 69 -16.12 11.66 5.96
N LYS A 70 -16.11 10.94 4.82
CA LYS A 70 -14.96 10.98 3.91
C LYS A 70 -14.61 12.41 3.53
N PRO A 71 -13.36 12.86 3.80
CA PRO A 71 -12.93 14.21 3.43
C PRO A 71 -12.85 14.37 1.92
N GLU A 72 -13.19 15.59 1.43
CA GLU A 72 -13.01 15.93 0.02
C GLU A 72 -11.52 15.93 -0.35
N GLY A 73 -11.18 15.34 -1.50
CA GLY A 73 -9.82 15.30 -2.02
C GLY A 73 -8.93 14.21 -1.42
N LEU A 74 -9.37 13.51 -0.37
CA LEU A 74 -8.66 12.33 0.15
C LEU A 74 -9.02 11.09 -0.66
N VAL A 75 -7.99 10.34 -1.05
CA VAL A 75 -8.18 9.05 -1.75
C VAL A 75 -8.38 7.93 -0.73
N TYR A 76 -9.46 7.16 -0.90
CA TYR A 76 -9.60 5.86 -0.25
C TYR A 76 -9.26 4.76 -1.24
N SER A 77 -8.36 3.87 -0.82
CA SER A 77 -8.03 2.67 -1.59
C SER A 77 -8.36 1.39 -0.83
N ALA A 78 -8.47 0.30 -1.58
CA ALA A 78 -8.73 -1.03 -1.05
C ALA A 78 -8.02 -2.10 -1.89
N LEU A 79 -7.44 -3.10 -1.24
CA LEU A 79 -6.85 -4.24 -1.92
C LEU A 79 -7.94 -5.20 -2.40
N VAL A 80 -7.85 -5.61 -3.67
CA VAL A 80 -8.78 -6.56 -4.31
C VAL A 80 -8.00 -7.74 -4.90
N PRO A 81 -8.15 -8.95 -4.37
CA PRO A 81 -7.36 -10.11 -4.80
C PRO A 81 -7.84 -10.76 -6.09
N ASN A 82 -9.04 -10.41 -6.59
CA ASN A 82 -9.70 -10.99 -7.76
C ASN A 82 -10.98 -10.24 -8.10
N GLU A 83 -11.67 -10.66 -9.18
CA GLU A 83 -12.95 -10.10 -9.64
C GLU A 83 -14.02 -10.04 -8.54
N ARG A 84 -14.11 -11.08 -7.70
CA ARG A 84 -15.09 -11.08 -6.60
C ARG A 84 -14.82 -9.97 -5.58
N GLY A 85 -13.53 -9.73 -5.28
CA GLY A 85 -13.12 -8.60 -4.41
C GLY A 85 -13.50 -7.27 -5.03
N LEU A 86 -13.23 -7.11 -6.34
CA LEU A 86 -13.59 -5.91 -7.08
C LEU A 86 -15.12 -5.68 -7.09
N LEU A 87 -15.91 -6.70 -7.37
CA LEU A 87 -17.37 -6.60 -7.31
C LEU A 87 -17.87 -6.11 -5.94
N SER A 88 -17.25 -6.58 -4.86
CA SER A 88 -17.59 -6.10 -3.50
C SER A 88 -17.25 -4.62 -3.31
N ALA A 89 -16.13 -4.15 -3.83
CA ALA A 89 -15.75 -2.73 -3.80
C ALA A 89 -16.72 -1.87 -4.62
N ILE A 90 -17.14 -2.34 -5.79
CA ILE A 90 -18.14 -1.67 -6.65
C ILE A 90 -19.49 -1.58 -5.94
N GLU A 91 -19.92 -2.63 -5.24
CA GLU A 91 -21.17 -2.61 -4.44
C GLU A 91 -21.10 -1.58 -3.31
N VAL A 92 -19.94 -1.46 -2.65
CA VAL A 92 -19.71 -0.41 -1.63
C VAL A 92 -19.87 0.99 -2.25
N ASN A 93 -19.28 1.25 -3.42
CA ASN A 93 -19.44 2.52 -4.12
C ASN A 93 -20.89 2.78 -4.51
N ARG A 94 -21.60 1.75 -4.97
CA ARG A 94 -23.03 1.85 -5.29
C ARG A 94 -23.87 2.21 -4.07
N ALA A 95 -23.62 1.56 -2.94
CA ALA A 95 -24.30 1.84 -1.67
C ALA A 95 -24.01 3.29 -1.18
N ALA A 96 -22.76 3.72 -1.26
CA ALA A 96 -22.36 5.08 -0.88
C ALA A 96 -23.07 6.16 -1.73
N ARG A 97 -23.16 5.92 -3.05
CA ARG A 97 -23.92 6.80 -3.96
C ARG A 97 -25.40 6.86 -3.60
N GLN A 98 -26.04 5.72 -3.35
CA GLN A 98 -27.47 5.64 -3.04
C GLN A 98 -27.82 6.27 -1.70
N ASN A 99 -27.01 6.02 -0.67
CA ASN A 99 -27.34 6.39 0.71
C ASN A 99 -26.81 7.77 1.10
N HIS A 100 -25.70 8.22 0.51
CA HIS A 100 -24.98 9.41 0.91
C HIS A 100 -24.71 10.41 -0.23
N GLY A 101 -25.04 10.06 -1.48
CA GLY A 101 -24.79 10.90 -2.65
C GLY A 101 -23.30 11.01 -3.01
N ILE A 102 -22.45 10.14 -2.48
CA ILE A 102 -21.00 10.11 -2.74
C ILE A 102 -20.79 9.35 -4.04
N GLU A 103 -20.23 10.00 -5.03
CA GLU A 103 -20.05 9.39 -6.35
C GLU A 103 -19.09 8.20 -6.31
N ARG A 104 -17.96 8.36 -5.60
CA ARG A 104 -16.97 7.31 -5.32
C ARG A 104 -16.50 7.42 -3.88
N LEU A 105 -16.74 6.38 -3.12
CA LEU A 105 -16.19 6.23 -1.77
C LEU A 105 -14.80 5.61 -1.84
N ILE A 106 -14.65 4.53 -2.61
CA ILE A 106 -13.38 3.90 -2.95
C ILE A 106 -12.96 4.46 -4.30
N ASP A 107 -11.83 5.16 -4.36
CA ASP A 107 -11.31 5.82 -5.56
C ASP A 107 -10.33 4.94 -6.32
N LYS A 108 -9.60 4.09 -5.59
CA LYS A 108 -8.52 3.24 -6.09
C LYS A 108 -8.65 1.82 -5.56
N VAL A 109 -8.35 0.85 -6.39
CA VAL A 109 -8.17 -0.53 -5.97
C VAL A 109 -6.74 -0.98 -6.20
N SER A 110 -6.26 -1.94 -5.38
CA SER A 110 -4.91 -2.46 -5.50
C SER A 110 -4.95 -3.95 -5.82
N VAL A 111 -4.18 -4.39 -6.81
CA VAL A 111 -3.84 -5.78 -7.06
C VAL A 111 -2.40 -6.04 -6.59
N PHE A 112 -1.99 -7.31 -6.43
CA PHE A 112 -0.68 -7.61 -5.87
C PHE A 112 -0.08 -8.90 -6.43
N THR A 113 1.19 -8.83 -6.79
CA THR A 113 2.01 -9.96 -7.20
C THR A 113 3.38 -9.87 -6.50
N ALA A 114 4.37 -10.56 -7.00
CA ALA A 114 5.73 -10.54 -6.45
C ALA A 114 6.77 -10.62 -7.57
N ALA A 115 8.01 -10.24 -7.27
CA ALA A 115 9.16 -10.47 -8.14
C ALA A 115 9.85 -11.84 -7.85
N SER A 116 9.20 -12.72 -7.09
CA SER A 116 9.69 -14.02 -6.64
C SER A 116 8.60 -15.08 -6.78
N GLU A 117 8.89 -16.15 -7.50
CA GLU A 117 7.98 -17.29 -7.67
C GLU A 117 7.70 -17.99 -6.33
N GLY A 118 8.72 -18.18 -5.51
CA GLY A 118 8.55 -18.81 -4.20
C GLY A 118 7.62 -18.02 -3.30
N PHE A 119 7.68 -16.68 -3.34
CA PHE A 119 6.77 -15.83 -2.59
C PHE A 119 5.36 -15.83 -3.18
N ALA A 120 5.22 -15.73 -4.51
CA ALA A 120 3.93 -15.77 -5.18
C ALA A 120 3.18 -17.05 -4.84
N LEU A 121 3.81 -18.20 -4.98
CA LEU A 121 3.23 -19.51 -4.63
C LEU A 121 2.82 -19.61 -3.16
N LYS A 122 3.63 -19.12 -2.24
CA LYS A 122 3.33 -19.15 -0.79
C LYS A 122 2.21 -18.21 -0.39
N ASN A 123 2.18 -17.00 -0.97
CA ASN A 123 1.27 -15.93 -0.57
C ASN A 123 -0.08 -16.00 -1.28
N THR A 124 -0.10 -16.43 -2.55
CA THR A 124 -1.30 -16.41 -3.40
C THR A 124 -1.75 -17.78 -3.87
N ASN A 125 -0.97 -18.83 -3.60
CA ASN A 125 -1.12 -20.18 -4.15
C ASN A 125 -1.23 -20.16 -5.69
N ALA A 126 -0.42 -19.29 -6.33
CA ALA A 126 -0.35 -19.11 -7.77
C ALA A 126 1.05 -18.66 -8.17
N THR A 127 1.47 -18.95 -9.41
CA THR A 127 2.69 -18.39 -10.01
C THR A 127 2.54 -16.89 -10.27
N ILE A 128 3.62 -16.20 -10.58
CA ILE A 128 3.57 -14.79 -11.00
C ILE A 128 2.66 -14.67 -12.23
N GLU A 129 2.87 -15.49 -13.26
CA GLU A 129 2.05 -15.52 -14.47
C GLU A 129 0.55 -15.73 -14.16
N GLU A 130 0.22 -16.70 -13.31
CA GLU A 130 -1.17 -16.96 -12.91
C GLU A 130 -1.79 -15.80 -12.13
N THR A 131 -1.01 -15.05 -11.34
CA THR A 131 -1.50 -13.83 -10.67
C THR A 131 -1.79 -12.73 -11.68
N LEU A 132 -0.91 -12.51 -12.65
CA LEU A 132 -1.07 -11.51 -13.71
C LEU A 132 -2.33 -11.80 -14.54
N VAL A 133 -2.49 -13.03 -15.04
CA VAL A 133 -3.70 -13.46 -15.79
C VAL A 133 -4.97 -13.24 -14.95
N ARG A 134 -4.94 -13.50 -13.65
CA ARG A 134 -6.07 -13.26 -12.74
C ARG A 134 -6.45 -11.79 -12.64
N PHE A 135 -5.48 -10.88 -12.79
CA PHE A 135 -5.70 -9.44 -12.62
C PHE A 135 -6.12 -8.72 -13.90
N GLU A 136 -5.89 -9.28 -15.10
CA GLU A 136 -6.35 -8.66 -16.34
C GLU A 136 -7.83 -8.24 -16.31
N PRO A 137 -8.80 -9.13 -15.98
CA PRO A 137 -10.20 -8.73 -15.91
C PRO A 137 -10.47 -7.75 -14.75
N VAL A 138 -9.73 -7.85 -13.64
CA VAL A 138 -9.88 -6.93 -12.51
C VAL A 138 -9.51 -5.50 -12.90
N VAL A 139 -8.39 -5.32 -13.62
CA VAL A 139 -7.94 -4.00 -14.07
C VAL A 139 -8.92 -3.40 -15.07
N ALA A 140 -9.36 -4.20 -16.07
CA ALA A 140 -10.32 -3.75 -17.08
C ALA A 140 -11.65 -3.31 -16.45
N ASP A 141 -12.23 -4.14 -15.58
CA ASP A 141 -13.51 -3.84 -14.91
C ASP A 141 -13.39 -2.66 -13.94
N ALA A 142 -12.24 -2.50 -13.23
CA ALA A 142 -11.99 -1.36 -12.37
C ALA A 142 -12.05 -0.04 -13.17
N HIS A 143 -11.39 0.01 -14.32
CA HIS A 143 -11.41 1.17 -15.23
C HIS A 143 -12.80 1.46 -15.79
N GLU A 144 -13.59 0.43 -16.15
CA GLU A 144 -14.98 0.62 -16.57
C GLU A 144 -15.85 1.30 -15.50
N HIS A 145 -15.49 1.10 -14.22
CA HIS A 145 -16.15 1.75 -13.08
C HIS A 145 -15.46 3.04 -12.63
N GLY A 146 -14.46 3.53 -13.38
CA GLY A 146 -13.73 4.78 -13.12
C GLY A 146 -12.80 4.71 -11.90
N LEU A 147 -12.39 3.52 -11.49
CA LEU A 147 -11.43 3.32 -10.42
C LEU A 147 -10.00 3.35 -10.96
N MET A 148 -9.08 3.93 -10.20
CA MET A 148 -7.65 3.77 -10.42
C MET A 148 -7.20 2.38 -9.97
N VAL A 149 -6.14 1.86 -10.58
CA VAL A 149 -5.56 0.57 -10.19
C VAL A 149 -4.07 0.73 -9.84
N ARG A 150 -3.71 0.30 -8.62
CA ARG A 150 -2.34 0.15 -8.14
C ARG A 150 -1.92 -1.32 -8.26
N GLY A 151 -0.70 -1.58 -8.73
CA GLY A 151 -0.08 -2.89 -8.76
C GLY A 151 1.05 -2.99 -7.76
N TYR A 152 0.86 -3.74 -6.66
CA TYR A 152 1.92 -4.07 -5.72
C TYR A 152 2.84 -5.17 -6.26
N ILE A 153 4.16 -4.97 -6.14
CA ILE A 153 5.18 -5.97 -6.42
C ILE A 153 5.94 -6.26 -5.13
N SER A 154 5.70 -7.41 -4.53
CA SER A 154 6.37 -7.83 -3.30
C SER A 154 7.78 -8.37 -3.57
N CYS A 155 8.65 -8.34 -2.55
CA CYS A 155 10.00 -8.91 -2.58
C CYS A 155 10.90 -8.31 -3.66
N ILE A 156 10.97 -6.99 -3.75
CA ILE A 156 11.72 -6.30 -4.82
C ILE A 156 13.25 -6.40 -4.69
N VAL A 157 13.78 -6.66 -3.49
CA VAL A 157 15.24 -6.77 -3.22
C VAL A 157 15.60 -8.17 -2.74
N GLN A 158 14.82 -8.70 -1.80
CA GLN A 158 15.06 -10.00 -1.21
C GLN A 158 13.75 -10.72 -0.88
N CYS A 159 13.75 -12.02 -1.17
CA CYS A 159 12.67 -12.94 -0.84
C CYS A 159 13.10 -13.89 0.30
N PRO A 160 12.22 -14.18 1.27
CA PRO A 160 12.52 -15.14 2.33
C PRO A 160 12.66 -16.60 1.82
N PHE A 161 12.22 -16.89 0.60
CA PHE A 161 12.25 -18.23 0.01
C PHE A 161 13.30 -18.36 -1.10
N ASP A 162 13.40 -17.35 -1.99
CA ASP A 162 14.25 -17.41 -3.19
C ASP A 162 15.56 -16.62 -3.02
N GLY A 163 15.75 -15.91 -1.90
CA GLY A 163 16.96 -15.12 -1.65
C GLY A 163 16.95 -13.77 -2.37
N VAL A 164 18.11 -13.34 -2.87
CA VAL A 164 18.29 -12.05 -3.55
C VAL A 164 17.53 -12.03 -4.87
N ILE A 165 16.82 -10.94 -5.13
CA ILE A 165 16.03 -10.72 -6.35
C ILE A 165 16.83 -9.87 -7.33
N ASN A 166 16.83 -10.27 -8.62
CA ASN A 166 17.42 -9.48 -9.68
C ASN A 166 16.49 -8.30 -10.02
N PRO A 167 16.98 -7.05 -10.09
CA PRO A 167 16.21 -5.89 -10.52
C PRO A 167 15.47 -6.09 -11.86
N GLU A 168 16.06 -6.79 -12.82
CA GLU A 168 15.44 -7.12 -14.10
C GLU A 168 14.15 -7.93 -13.93
N ALA A 169 14.10 -8.87 -12.97
CA ALA A 169 12.88 -9.63 -12.68
C ALA A 169 11.74 -8.71 -12.15
N VAL A 170 12.10 -7.68 -11.38
CA VAL A 170 11.13 -6.65 -10.96
C VAL A 170 10.65 -5.86 -12.19
N GLY A 171 11.57 -5.47 -13.07
CA GLY A 171 11.28 -4.77 -14.32
C GLY A 171 10.34 -5.55 -15.24
N ASP A 172 10.51 -6.86 -15.36
CA ASP A 172 9.63 -7.72 -16.16
C ASP A 172 8.19 -7.70 -15.62
N VAL A 173 8.01 -7.82 -14.30
CA VAL A 173 6.68 -7.73 -13.67
C VAL A 173 6.07 -6.33 -13.86
N ILE A 174 6.87 -5.26 -13.76
CA ILE A 174 6.40 -3.89 -14.03
C ILE A 174 5.87 -3.80 -15.46
N THR A 175 6.60 -4.34 -16.44
CA THR A 175 6.21 -4.31 -17.86
C THR A 175 4.84 -4.97 -18.08
N GLU A 176 4.61 -6.14 -17.48
CA GLU A 176 3.34 -6.86 -17.59
C GLU A 176 2.18 -6.09 -16.91
N LEU A 177 2.39 -5.52 -15.73
CA LEU A 177 1.39 -4.71 -15.05
C LEU A 177 1.02 -3.44 -15.85
N LEU A 178 2.01 -2.77 -16.44
CA LEU A 178 1.79 -1.60 -17.30
C LEU A 178 1.04 -1.99 -18.59
N ALA A 179 1.39 -3.13 -19.19
CA ALA A 179 0.73 -3.62 -20.39
C ALA A 179 -0.75 -3.94 -20.16
N MET A 180 -1.12 -4.36 -18.95
CA MET A 180 -2.52 -4.60 -18.56
C MET A 180 -3.27 -3.31 -18.16
N GLY A 181 -2.57 -2.17 -18.07
CA GLY A 181 -3.16 -0.85 -17.81
C GLY A 181 -3.14 -0.41 -16.35
N VAL A 182 -2.32 -1.01 -15.49
CA VAL A 182 -2.16 -0.53 -14.10
C VAL A 182 -1.67 0.92 -14.10
N ASP A 183 -2.29 1.78 -13.29
CA ASP A 183 -2.03 3.23 -13.24
C ASP A 183 -0.84 3.60 -12.37
N GLU A 184 -0.51 2.78 -11.39
CA GLU A 184 0.52 3.02 -10.38
C GLU A 184 1.22 1.71 -10.01
N ILE A 185 2.55 1.71 -10.04
CA ILE A 185 3.40 0.61 -9.58
C ILE A 185 3.85 0.90 -8.15
N ASP A 186 3.69 -0.08 -7.29
CA ASP A 186 4.13 -0.02 -5.90
C ASP A 186 5.18 -1.11 -5.62
N LEU A 187 6.36 -0.66 -5.21
CA LEU A 187 7.53 -1.50 -4.99
C LEU A 187 7.69 -1.83 -3.50
N GLY A 188 7.38 -3.09 -3.13
CA GLY A 188 7.38 -3.54 -1.76
C GLY A 188 8.68 -4.24 -1.32
N ASP A 189 9.42 -3.63 -0.38
CA ASP A 189 10.50 -4.30 0.37
C ASP A 189 9.89 -5.13 1.50
N THR A 190 9.30 -6.25 1.15
CA THR A 190 8.42 -7.07 1.99
C THR A 190 9.03 -7.51 3.32
N ILE A 191 10.34 -7.73 3.37
CA ILE A 191 11.03 -8.17 4.60
C ILE A 191 11.92 -7.07 5.20
N GLY A 192 11.93 -5.88 4.61
CA GLY A 192 12.72 -4.73 5.08
C GLY A 192 14.22 -4.90 4.92
N ALA A 193 14.66 -5.71 3.94
CA ALA A 193 16.07 -6.03 3.71
C ALA A 193 16.78 -5.04 2.76
N ALA A 194 16.06 -4.06 2.21
CA ALA A 194 16.64 -3.06 1.34
C ALA A 194 17.65 -2.17 2.08
N THR A 195 18.74 -1.87 1.40
CA THR A 195 19.67 -0.79 1.73
C THR A 195 19.72 0.19 0.56
N PRO A 196 20.27 1.40 0.71
CA PRO A 196 20.42 2.31 -0.43
C PRO A 196 21.09 1.67 -1.65
N GLU A 197 22.14 0.85 -1.43
CA GLU A 197 22.88 0.20 -2.49
C GLU A 197 22.09 -0.90 -3.21
N THR A 198 21.19 -1.58 -2.50
CA THR A 198 20.39 -2.67 -3.08
C THR A 198 19.09 -2.21 -3.70
N ILE A 199 18.51 -1.10 -3.21
CA ILE A 199 17.26 -0.55 -3.76
C ILE A 199 17.49 0.37 -4.96
N GLU A 200 18.65 1.04 -5.05
CA GLU A 200 18.99 1.94 -6.16
C GLU A 200 18.80 1.27 -7.53
N PRO A 201 19.39 0.09 -7.83
CA PRO A 201 19.23 -0.56 -9.12
C PRO A 201 17.78 -0.97 -9.40
N VAL A 202 16.99 -1.31 -8.38
CA VAL A 202 15.56 -1.64 -8.54
C VAL A 202 14.74 -0.40 -8.94
N ILE A 203 14.99 0.74 -8.28
CA ILE A 203 14.31 2.00 -8.61
C ILE A 203 14.71 2.47 -10.01
N MET A 204 15.99 2.36 -10.39
CA MET A 204 16.45 2.71 -11.72
C MET A 204 15.81 1.85 -12.81
N GLU A 205 15.72 0.54 -12.59
CA GLU A 205 15.01 -0.38 -13.48
C GLU A 205 13.54 0.00 -13.63
N ALA A 206 12.86 0.30 -12.50
CA ALA A 206 11.46 0.73 -12.54
C ALA A 206 11.26 2.03 -13.32
N ILE A 207 12.15 3.03 -13.15
CA ILE A 207 12.10 4.29 -13.89
C ILE A 207 12.32 4.06 -15.39
N ASP A 208 13.22 3.16 -15.77
CA ASP A 208 13.46 2.80 -17.16
C ASP A 208 12.21 2.16 -17.78
N ARG A 209 11.57 1.20 -17.09
CA ARG A 209 10.33 0.56 -17.56
C ARG A 209 9.13 1.50 -17.66
N LEU A 210 9.09 2.54 -16.85
CA LEU A 210 8.06 3.59 -16.91
C LEU A 210 8.24 4.55 -18.11
N ASP A 211 9.39 4.53 -18.80
CA ASP A 211 9.68 5.29 -20.02
C ASP A 211 9.29 6.79 -19.93
N GLY A 212 9.71 7.44 -18.85
CA GLY A 212 9.43 8.85 -18.58
C GLY A 212 8.01 9.18 -18.12
N ASN A 213 7.13 8.20 -17.97
CA ASN A 213 5.79 8.37 -17.44
C ASN A 213 5.82 8.51 -15.91
N SER A 214 6.24 9.67 -15.41
CA SER A 214 6.36 9.95 -13.97
C SER A 214 5.03 10.25 -13.28
N THR A 215 3.96 10.46 -14.05
CA THR A 215 2.58 10.71 -13.55
C THR A 215 1.58 9.98 -14.43
N ASN A 216 0.57 9.38 -13.82
CA ASN A 216 -0.52 8.70 -14.50
C ASN A 216 -1.56 9.70 -15.07
N SER A 217 -2.62 9.18 -15.68
CA SER A 217 -3.70 9.98 -16.29
C SER A 217 -4.48 10.84 -15.26
N PHE A 218 -4.37 10.55 -13.98
CA PHE A 218 -4.98 11.31 -12.89
C PHE A 218 -4.04 12.38 -12.33
N GLY A 219 -2.80 12.45 -12.81
CA GLY A 219 -1.78 13.41 -12.36
C GLY A 219 -1.02 12.98 -11.10
N ASP A 220 -1.25 11.76 -10.61
CA ASP A 220 -0.55 11.16 -9.48
C ASP A 220 0.78 10.52 -9.92
N PRO A 221 1.79 10.38 -9.02
CA PRO A 221 3.01 9.63 -9.30
C PRO A 221 2.71 8.20 -9.74
N THR A 222 3.42 7.70 -10.75
CA THR A 222 3.28 6.33 -11.27
C THR A 222 4.10 5.31 -10.48
N LEU A 223 5.02 5.76 -9.63
CA LEU A 223 5.91 4.91 -8.84
C LEU A 223 5.81 5.26 -7.35
N THR A 224 5.49 4.27 -6.54
CA THR A 224 5.44 4.33 -5.08
C THR A 224 6.44 3.34 -4.48
N LEU A 225 7.07 3.70 -3.35
CA LEU A 225 7.87 2.80 -2.55
C LEU A 225 7.14 2.44 -1.26
N HIS A 226 7.00 1.15 -1.02
CA HIS A 226 6.46 0.56 0.20
C HIS A 226 7.59 -0.14 0.95
N LEU A 227 8.06 0.50 2.01
CA LEU A 227 9.28 0.09 2.71
C LEU A 227 8.97 -0.43 4.12
N HIS A 228 9.54 -1.58 4.45
CA HIS A 228 9.57 -2.07 5.82
C HIS A 228 10.86 -1.63 6.52
N ASP A 229 10.76 -1.27 7.80
CA ASP A 229 11.91 -0.82 8.61
C ASP A 229 12.46 -1.92 9.52
N THR A 230 12.28 -3.17 9.11
CA THR A 230 12.66 -4.37 9.87
C THR A 230 14.11 -4.35 10.33
N PHE A 231 15.02 -3.89 9.46
CA PHE A 231 16.46 -3.80 9.74
C PHE A 231 16.97 -2.36 9.90
N GLY A 232 16.07 -1.36 9.94
CA GLY A 232 16.39 0.03 10.27
C GLY A 232 16.95 0.87 9.11
N HIS A 233 16.81 0.41 7.85
CA HIS A 233 17.33 1.10 6.66
C HIS A 233 16.26 1.84 5.82
N ALA A 234 14.98 1.74 6.19
CA ALA A 234 13.91 2.32 5.39
C ALA A 234 14.05 3.84 5.17
N SER A 235 14.45 4.58 6.20
CA SER A 235 14.68 6.04 6.08
C SER A 235 15.78 6.42 5.10
N GLU A 236 16.83 5.60 5.00
CA GLU A 236 17.93 5.80 4.04
C GLU A 236 17.46 5.44 2.63
N CYS A 237 16.66 4.38 2.47
CA CYS A 237 16.03 4.02 1.21
C CYS A 237 15.03 5.08 0.72
N VAL A 238 14.29 5.74 1.63
CA VAL A 238 13.44 6.90 1.28
C VAL A 238 14.29 8.02 0.67
N LYS A 239 15.42 8.37 1.27
CA LYS A 239 16.31 9.41 0.73
C LYS A 239 16.84 9.04 -0.64
N MET A 240 17.28 7.79 -0.84
CA MET A 240 17.70 7.27 -2.15
C MET A 240 16.57 7.40 -3.17
N GLY A 241 15.34 6.98 -2.84
CA GLY A 241 14.18 7.13 -3.72
C GLY A 241 13.92 8.59 -4.11
N LEU A 242 13.99 9.52 -3.14
CA LEU A 242 13.82 10.96 -3.38
C LEU A 242 14.89 11.53 -4.33
N ASP A 243 16.15 11.10 -4.17
CA ASP A 243 17.29 11.52 -5.01
C ASP A 243 17.12 11.01 -6.46
N LEU A 244 16.58 9.82 -6.63
CA LEU A 244 16.25 9.22 -7.93
C LEU A 244 14.94 9.74 -8.55
N GLY A 245 14.18 10.56 -7.82
CA GLY A 245 12.97 11.18 -8.37
C GLY A 245 11.65 10.53 -7.96
N VAL A 246 11.63 9.54 -7.08
CA VAL A 246 10.39 9.00 -6.51
C VAL A 246 9.69 10.08 -5.69
N ARG A 247 8.36 10.17 -5.80
CA ARG A 247 7.53 11.21 -5.14
C ARG A 247 6.30 10.66 -4.43
N SER A 248 6.19 9.33 -4.32
CA SER A 248 5.13 8.64 -3.58
C SER A 248 5.71 7.54 -2.70
N PHE A 249 5.21 7.46 -1.47
CA PHE A 249 5.66 6.51 -0.45
C PHE A 249 4.49 6.03 0.39
N ASP A 250 4.51 4.75 0.73
CA ASP A 250 3.62 4.18 1.73
C ASP A 250 4.26 4.25 3.12
N SER A 251 3.42 4.35 4.13
CA SER A 251 3.82 4.30 5.53
C SER A 251 2.64 3.88 6.40
N ALA A 252 2.88 3.59 7.66
CA ALA A 252 1.82 3.27 8.60
C ALA A 252 1.89 4.14 9.86
N ALA A 253 0.77 4.73 10.26
CA ALA A 253 0.65 5.42 11.55
C ALA A 253 1.06 4.46 12.68
N GLY A 254 1.96 4.91 13.56
CA GLY A 254 2.53 4.09 14.63
C GLY A 254 3.46 2.97 14.17
N GLY A 255 3.81 2.88 12.87
CA GLY A 255 4.65 1.80 12.32
C GLY A 255 3.97 0.44 12.40
N LEU A 256 2.63 0.40 12.29
CA LEU A 256 1.87 -0.85 12.29
C LEU A 256 2.29 -1.78 11.14
N GLY A 257 2.13 -3.10 11.37
CA GLY A 257 2.48 -4.13 10.41
C GLY A 257 3.84 -4.75 10.74
N GLY A 258 3.88 -5.74 11.62
CA GLY A 258 5.10 -6.51 11.88
C GLY A 258 5.45 -7.39 10.68
N CYS A 259 6.74 -7.61 10.47
CA CYS A 259 7.18 -8.59 9.47
C CYS A 259 7.09 -10.02 10.05
N PRO A 260 6.15 -10.87 9.60
CA PRO A 260 6.02 -12.23 10.14
C PRO A 260 7.24 -13.09 9.84
N TYR A 261 7.99 -12.78 8.78
CA TYR A 261 9.19 -13.52 8.38
C TYR A 261 10.44 -13.18 9.21
N ALA A 262 10.46 -12.02 9.88
CA ALA A 262 11.56 -11.59 10.73
C ALA A 262 11.20 -11.57 12.22
N SER A 263 9.92 -11.76 12.57
CA SER A 263 9.45 -11.84 13.95
C SER A 263 9.83 -13.17 14.60
N THR A 264 10.10 -13.13 15.91
CA THR A 264 10.34 -14.30 16.74
C THR A 264 9.17 -14.52 17.70
N GLU A 265 9.14 -15.65 18.42
CA GLU A 265 8.11 -15.91 19.45
C GLU A 265 8.09 -14.87 20.58
N THR A 266 9.20 -14.18 20.80
CA THR A 266 9.37 -13.25 21.92
C THR A 266 9.58 -11.80 21.50
N SER A 267 9.74 -11.53 20.20
CA SER A 267 10.01 -10.18 19.66
C SER A 267 9.36 -10.01 18.30
N ARG A 268 8.50 -9.00 18.20
CA ARG A 268 7.93 -8.59 16.93
C ARG A 268 8.94 -7.73 16.18
N ALA A 269 9.24 -8.11 14.94
CA ALA A 269 10.06 -7.29 14.06
C ALA A 269 9.26 -6.06 13.60
N PRO A 270 9.88 -4.88 13.48
CA PRO A 270 9.25 -3.73 12.81
C PRO A 270 8.76 -4.13 11.42
N GLY A 271 7.66 -3.53 11.01
CA GLY A 271 7.09 -3.71 9.68
C GLY A 271 7.20 -2.43 8.87
N ASN A 272 6.08 -1.87 8.45
CA ASN A 272 6.05 -0.64 7.68
C ASN A 272 6.88 0.47 8.33
N ILE A 273 7.58 1.27 7.51
CA ILE A 273 8.14 2.54 7.98
C ILE A 273 7.02 3.37 8.60
N SER A 274 7.24 3.91 9.80
CA SER A 274 6.23 4.76 10.41
C SER A 274 6.08 6.07 9.64
N THR A 275 4.85 6.60 9.57
CA THR A 275 4.57 7.90 8.93
C THR A 275 5.39 9.02 9.56
N THR A 276 5.73 8.89 10.85
CA THR A 276 6.66 9.80 11.54
C THR A 276 8.08 9.71 10.97
N ALA A 277 8.64 8.50 10.85
CA ALA A 277 10.00 8.31 10.33
C ALA A 277 10.08 8.71 8.84
N LEU A 278 9.07 8.35 8.04
CA LEU A 278 8.97 8.77 6.65
C LEU A 278 8.98 10.31 6.53
N SER A 279 8.11 11.00 7.28
CA SER A 279 8.02 12.47 7.25
C SER A 279 9.32 13.14 7.66
N GLU A 280 10.04 12.57 8.63
CA GLU A 280 11.35 13.05 9.06
C GLU A 280 12.40 12.86 7.96
N ALA A 281 12.46 11.67 7.33
CA ALA A 281 13.38 11.37 6.23
C ALA A 281 13.16 12.33 5.05
N ILE A 282 11.91 12.59 4.68
CA ILE A 282 11.52 13.54 3.62
C ILE A 282 12.01 14.96 3.95
N ARG A 283 11.79 15.43 5.19
CA ARG A 283 12.26 16.76 5.63
C ARG A 283 13.77 16.87 5.65
N GLN A 284 14.48 15.84 6.10
CA GLN A 284 15.94 15.79 6.09
C GLN A 284 16.52 15.81 4.69
N ALA A 285 15.80 15.25 3.69
CA ALA A 285 16.16 15.33 2.28
C ALA A 285 15.80 16.70 1.63
N GLY A 286 15.27 17.65 2.41
CA GLY A 286 14.96 19.01 1.93
C GLY A 286 13.60 19.15 1.22
N TYR A 287 12.72 18.18 1.34
CA TYR A 287 11.36 18.22 0.81
C TYR A 287 10.34 18.58 1.90
N SER A 288 9.12 18.91 1.49
CA SER A 288 7.99 19.18 2.39
C SER A 288 6.91 18.12 2.24
N THR A 289 6.19 17.87 3.31
CA THR A 289 4.97 17.06 3.32
C THR A 289 3.79 17.90 3.79
N ALA A 290 2.57 17.42 3.54
CA ALA A 290 1.35 18.01 4.10
C ALA A 290 1.04 17.49 5.51
N ILE A 291 1.91 16.66 6.08
CA ILE A 291 1.68 15.99 7.38
C ILE A 291 1.62 17.01 8.52
N ASP A 292 0.52 16.96 9.27
CA ASP A 292 0.33 17.63 10.56
C ASP A 292 0.93 16.75 11.67
N PRO A 293 1.98 17.21 12.38
CA PRO A 293 2.67 16.39 13.39
C PRO A 293 1.79 16.07 14.60
N ASP A 294 0.89 16.97 15.01
CA ASP A 294 0.05 16.77 16.19
C ASP A 294 -1.05 15.74 15.90
N ALA A 295 -1.70 15.86 14.75
CA ALA A 295 -2.68 14.87 14.28
C ALA A 295 -2.01 13.50 14.07
N LEU A 296 -0.80 13.48 13.51
CA LEU A 296 -0.06 12.23 13.34
C LEU A 296 0.31 11.58 14.67
N LEU A 297 0.69 12.37 15.68
CA LEU A 297 0.97 11.85 17.02
C LEU A 297 -0.28 11.20 17.64
N GLU A 298 -1.47 11.81 17.48
CA GLU A 298 -2.74 11.25 17.96
C GLU A 298 -3.05 9.93 17.24
N ALA A 299 -2.96 9.91 15.91
CA ALA A 299 -3.20 8.72 15.10
C ALA A 299 -2.22 7.57 15.45
N SER A 300 -0.93 7.89 15.60
CA SER A 300 0.12 6.92 15.94
C SER A 300 -0.06 6.32 17.33
N ASN A 301 -0.42 7.14 18.33
CA ASN A 301 -0.71 6.66 19.69
C ASN A 301 -1.93 5.75 19.71
N TYR A 302 -2.97 6.11 18.97
CA TYR A 302 -4.16 5.28 18.85
C TYR A 302 -3.85 3.96 18.16
N ALA A 303 -3.14 4.00 17.03
CA ALA A 303 -2.72 2.82 16.28
C ALA A 303 -1.92 1.84 17.16
N SER A 304 -0.92 2.34 17.89
CA SER A 304 -0.11 1.54 18.82
C SER A 304 -0.95 0.93 19.95
N GLY A 305 -1.96 1.65 20.42
CA GLY A 305 -2.87 1.16 21.47
C GLY A 305 -3.82 0.05 21.02
N LEU A 306 -4.00 -0.14 19.71
CA LEU A 306 -4.86 -1.22 19.18
C LEU A 306 -4.17 -2.59 19.20
N ILE A 307 -2.87 -2.61 19.20
CA ILE A 307 -2.09 -3.86 19.09
C ILE A 307 -1.45 -4.30 20.42
N GLY A 308 -1.73 -3.59 21.53
CA GLY A 308 -1.40 -3.96 22.92
C GLY A 308 0.02 -3.69 23.31
#